data_8df571660a3ec5ff6715539e2343ef90
#
_entry.id   8df571660a3ec5ff6715539e2343ef90
#
_cell.length_a   1.000
_cell.length_b   1.000
_cell.length_c   1.000
_cell.angle_alpha   90.00
_cell.angle_beta   90.00
_cell.angle_gamma   90.00
#
_symmetry.space_group_name_H-M   'P 1'
#
loop_
_entity.id
_entity.type
_entity.pdbx_description
1 polymer ?
#
loop_
_entity_poly.entity_id
_entity_poly.type
_entity_poly.pdbx_seq_one_letter_code
_entity_poly.pdbx_strand_id
1 'polypeptide(L)'
;KDIRSKPLSLRRSELLTMVPSAFEGKPALSGGPAKPHHNSTASGEIRFFHSPVIDSHSWDELTFTQQQARQRGVEGLMLKRITSSYAHGRPRGDWWKWKVDPLEIDAVLHYAQAGHGRRAGLHTDYTLGVWDGDQLVTVAKAYSGLSDKELVEIDKIIRSTTIERHGPVRVVRPTLVFQLAFENVSRSTRHKSGIAVRFPRIARWRRDK
;
A
#
# COMPACT_ATOMS: atom_id res chain seq x y z
N LYS A 1 32.98 7.84 5.41
CA LYS A 1 32.67 8.84 6.44
C LYS A 1 31.15 8.89 6.64
N ASP A 2 30.65 8.90 7.90
CA ASP A 2 29.22 9.08 8.18
C ASP A 2 28.81 10.54 7.99
N ILE A 3 27.84 10.78 7.11
CA ILE A 3 27.31 12.11 6.80
C ILE A 3 25.82 12.25 7.13
N ARG A 4 25.24 11.32 7.90
CA ARG A 4 23.80 11.35 8.27
C ARG A 4 23.38 12.63 8.99
N SER A 5 24.26 13.21 9.78
CA SER A 5 24.03 14.48 10.49
C SER A 5 24.00 15.71 9.58
N LYS A 6 24.49 15.59 8.36
CA LYS A 6 24.55 16.71 7.41
C LYS A 6 23.19 16.97 6.75
N PRO A 7 22.93 18.19 6.26
CA PRO A 7 21.71 18.52 5.50
C PRO A 7 21.48 17.59 4.30
N LEU A 8 20.24 17.37 3.92
CA LEU A 8 19.87 16.58 2.75
C LEU A 8 20.56 17.11 1.48
N SER A 9 20.63 18.43 1.29
CA SER A 9 21.30 19.06 0.16
C SER A 9 22.75 18.58 0.01
N LEU A 10 23.52 18.61 1.11
CA LEU A 10 24.92 18.18 1.07
C LEU A 10 25.05 16.67 0.85
N ARG A 11 24.25 15.86 1.56
CA ARG A 11 24.25 14.41 1.38
C ARG A 11 23.91 14.00 -0.05
N ARG A 12 23.02 14.76 -0.69
CA ARG A 12 22.64 14.52 -2.08
C ARG A 12 23.75 14.92 -3.05
N SER A 13 24.40 16.07 -2.84
CA SER A 13 25.53 16.46 -3.70
C SER A 13 26.67 15.45 -3.65
N GLU A 14 27.02 14.96 -2.46
CA GLU A 14 28.01 13.87 -2.29
C GLU A 14 27.59 12.59 -3.01
N LEU A 15 26.31 12.20 -2.91
CA LEU A 15 25.81 11.03 -3.63
C LEU A 15 25.93 11.17 -5.15
N LEU A 16 25.63 12.36 -5.69
CA LEU A 16 25.72 12.63 -7.12
C LEU A 16 27.14 12.59 -7.66
N THR A 17 28.14 12.89 -6.83
CA THR A 17 29.55 12.74 -7.22
C THR A 17 30.02 11.28 -7.25
N MET A 18 29.42 10.43 -6.41
CA MET A 18 29.81 9.02 -6.28
C MET A 18 29.06 8.08 -7.23
N VAL A 19 27.81 8.41 -7.55
CA VAL A 19 26.94 7.58 -8.36
C VAL A 19 26.61 8.31 -9.66
N PRO A 20 27.10 7.83 -10.81
CA PRO A 20 26.81 8.45 -12.11
C PRO A 20 25.30 8.54 -12.36
N SER A 21 24.88 9.58 -13.04
CA SER A 21 23.51 9.71 -13.51
C SER A 21 23.21 8.59 -14.52
N ALA A 22 22.33 7.68 -14.17
CA ALA A 22 21.93 6.59 -15.08
C ALA A 22 20.84 7.01 -16.06
N PHE A 23 20.42 8.27 -16.04
CA PHE A 23 19.34 8.79 -16.86
C PHE A 23 19.83 9.92 -17.79
N GLU A 24 20.65 9.59 -18.76
CA GLU A 24 20.69 10.30 -20.06
C GLU A 24 19.64 9.73 -21.04
N GLY A 25 18.56 9.16 -20.53
CA GLY A 25 17.42 8.70 -21.29
C GLY A 25 16.18 9.47 -20.88
N LYS A 26 15.46 10.07 -21.84
CA LYS A 26 14.15 10.72 -21.65
C LYS A 26 13.29 9.95 -20.63
N PRO A 27 12.59 10.62 -19.70
CA PRO A 27 11.60 9.94 -18.87
C PRO A 27 10.65 9.20 -19.80
N ALA A 28 10.53 7.89 -19.61
CA ALA A 28 9.61 7.07 -20.40
C ALA A 28 8.19 7.56 -20.11
N LEU A 29 7.67 8.42 -21.00
CA LEU A 29 6.27 8.87 -21.04
C LEU A 29 5.36 7.80 -21.63
N SER A 30 5.76 6.54 -21.65
CA SER A 30 4.94 5.43 -22.12
C SER A 30 4.40 4.66 -20.93
N GLY A 31 3.07 4.80 -20.71
CA GLY A 31 2.31 4.12 -19.68
C GLY A 31 2.35 2.61 -19.81
N GLY A 32 3.14 1.98 -18.97
CA GLY A 32 3.09 0.56 -18.65
C GLY A 32 3.53 0.39 -17.19
N PRO A 33 3.04 -0.64 -16.47
CA PRO A 33 3.50 -0.89 -15.11
C PRO A 33 5.01 -1.09 -15.15
N ALA A 34 5.74 -0.28 -14.39
CA ALA A 34 7.18 -0.41 -14.27
C ALA A 34 7.49 -1.84 -13.79
N LYS A 35 8.02 -2.65 -14.69
CA LYS A 35 8.59 -3.94 -14.27
C LYS A 35 9.69 -3.62 -13.28
N PRO A 36 9.79 -4.36 -12.14
CA PRO A 36 10.94 -4.21 -11.27
C PRO A 36 12.17 -4.51 -12.14
N HIS A 37 12.96 -3.47 -12.41
CA HIS A 37 14.22 -3.66 -13.09
C HIS A 37 15.11 -4.44 -12.14
N HIS A 38 15.31 -5.73 -12.39
CA HIS A 38 16.44 -6.45 -11.88
C HIS A 38 17.68 -5.76 -12.44
N ASN A 39 18.43 -5.06 -11.58
CA ASN A 39 19.67 -4.35 -11.94
C ASN A 39 20.83 -5.30 -12.21
N SER A 40 20.58 -6.43 -12.83
CA SER A 40 21.65 -7.33 -13.31
C SER A 40 21.81 -7.16 -14.82
N THR A 41 22.96 -6.66 -15.23
CA THR A 41 23.43 -6.80 -16.61
C THR A 41 23.84 -8.25 -16.85
N ALA A 42 23.98 -8.65 -18.10
CA ALA A 42 24.51 -9.97 -18.48
C ALA A 42 25.91 -10.25 -17.88
N SER A 43 26.62 -9.22 -17.42
CA SER A 43 27.92 -9.30 -16.73
C SER A 43 27.82 -9.44 -15.20
N GLY A 44 26.62 -9.45 -14.62
CA GLY A 44 26.43 -9.54 -13.15
C GLY A 44 26.81 -8.25 -12.38
N GLU A 45 27.07 -7.14 -13.05
CA GLU A 45 27.41 -5.87 -12.39
C GLU A 45 26.18 -5.26 -11.70
N ILE A 46 26.34 -4.92 -10.42
CA ILE A 46 25.34 -4.17 -9.65
C ILE A 46 25.48 -2.69 -10.01
N ARG A 47 24.48 -2.10 -10.61
CA ARG A 47 24.42 -0.68 -10.90
C ARG A 47 23.59 0.06 -9.89
N PHE A 48 24.16 1.12 -9.32
CA PHE A 48 23.46 2.03 -8.41
C PHE A 48 22.99 3.26 -9.19
N PHE A 49 21.74 3.67 -8.90
CA PHE A 49 21.15 4.84 -9.51
C PHE A 49 20.62 5.77 -8.41
N HIS A 50 20.74 7.05 -8.60
CA HIS A 50 20.10 8.00 -7.73
C HIS A 50 18.67 8.29 -8.19
N SER A 51 17.74 8.46 -7.25
CA SER A 51 16.37 8.89 -7.56
C SER A 51 16.40 10.35 -8.05
N PRO A 52 15.75 10.68 -9.18
CA PRO A 52 15.67 12.06 -9.64
C PRO A 52 14.88 12.95 -8.67
N VAL A 53 15.21 14.22 -8.62
CA VAL A 53 14.35 15.24 -8.02
C VAL A 53 13.33 15.65 -9.07
N ILE A 54 12.09 15.84 -8.63
CA ILE A 54 11.06 16.46 -9.45
C ILE A 54 11.30 17.96 -9.36
N ASP A 55 11.70 18.55 -10.46
CA ASP A 55 11.81 19.99 -10.59
C ASP A 55 10.42 20.59 -10.78
N SER A 56 10.09 21.58 -9.97
CA SER A 56 8.78 22.23 -10.01
C SER A 56 8.90 23.64 -9.43
N HIS A 57 8.28 24.59 -10.09
CA HIS A 57 8.33 26.00 -9.72
C HIS A 57 7.09 26.47 -8.94
N SER A 58 6.07 25.60 -8.81
CA SER A 58 4.83 25.94 -8.11
C SER A 58 4.17 24.71 -7.44
N TRP A 59 3.31 24.99 -6.47
CA TRP A 59 2.47 23.97 -5.86
C TRP A 59 1.46 23.38 -6.84
N ASP A 60 1.00 24.13 -7.82
CA ASP A 60 0.06 23.66 -8.83
C ASP A 60 0.71 22.61 -9.74
N GLU A 61 1.94 22.83 -10.16
CA GLU A 61 2.72 21.83 -10.92
C GLU A 61 2.97 20.56 -10.10
N LEU A 62 3.30 20.71 -8.81
CA LEU A 62 3.47 19.54 -7.92
C LEU A 62 2.16 18.80 -7.73
N THR A 63 1.04 19.51 -7.59
CA THR A 63 -0.29 18.92 -7.47
C THR A 63 -0.65 18.15 -8.74
N PHE A 64 -0.42 18.73 -9.90
CA PHE A 64 -0.62 18.06 -11.18
C PHE A 64 0.24 16.79 -11.30
N THR A 65 1.51 16.88 -10.92
CA THR A 65 2.42 15.72 -10.92
C THR A 65 1.96 14.63 -9.95
N GLN A 66 1.49 15.03 -8.77
CA GLN A 66 0.95 14.10 -7.75
C GLN A 66 -0.31 13.39 -8.27
N GLN A 67 -1.23 14.08 -8.92
CA GLN A 67 -2.43 13.50 -9.51
C GLN A 67 -2.12 12.45 -10.59
N GLN A 68 -1.02 12.62 -11.33
CA GLN A 68 -0.56 11.65 -12.33
C GLN A 68 0.16 10.43 -11.72
N ALA A 69 0.40 10.41 -10.42
CA ALA A 69 1.17 9.35 -9.76
C ALA A 69 0.60 7.95 -10.04
N ARG A 70 -0.72 7.81 -10.06
CA ARG A 70 -1.38 6.53 -10.36
C ARG A 70 -1.12 6.04 -11.77
N GLN A 71 -1.14 6.92 -12.77
CA GLN A 71 -0.83 6.58 -14.16
C GLN A 71 0.63 6.13 -14.31
N ARG A 72 1.51 6.66 -13.46
CA ARG A 72 2.93 6.30 -13.40
C ARG A 72 3.21 5.06 -12.55
N GLY A 73 2.18 4.42 -11.98
CA GLY A 73 2.31 3.23 -11.13
C GLY A 73 2.95 3.50 -9.77
N VAL A 74 2.93 4.76 -9.28
CA VAL A 74 3.47 5.17 -7.98
C VAL A 74 2.37 5.70 -7.05
N GLU A 75 2.65 5.74 -5.73
CA GLU A 75 1.66 6.09 -4.70
C GLU A 75 1.53 7.59 -4.43
N GLY A 76 2.36 8.43 -5.06
CA GLY A 76 2.41 9.87 -4.83
C GLY A 76 3.83 10.40 -4.79
N LEU A 77 4.02 11.53 -4.10
CA LEU A 77 5.29 12.23 -3.97
C LEU A 77 5.88 12.07 -2.57
N MET A 78 7.21 12.13 -2.48
CA MET A 78 7.94 12.24 -1.22
C MET A 78 8.52 13.64 -1.12
N LEU A 79 7.97 14.46 -0.23
CA LEU A 79 8.49 15.78 0.09
C LEU A 79 9.52 15.67 1.22
N LYS A 80 10.65 16.32 1.10
CA LYS A 80 11.73 16.29 2.08
C LYS A 80 12.28 17.69 2.30
N ARG A 81 12.41 18.09 3.58
CA ARG A 81 13.06 19.34 3.93
C ARG A 81 14.53 19.28 3.53
N ILE A 82 14.97 20.23 2.72
CA ILE A 82 16.33 20.24 2.13
C ILE A 82 17.45 20.37 3.20
N THR A 83 17.13 21.01 4.33
CA THR A 83 18.06 21.20 5.47
C THR A 83 18.02 20.04 6.47
N SER A 84 17.16 19.02 6.27
CA SER A 84 16.99 17.91 7.23
C SER A 84 18.22 17.01 7.28
N SER A 85 18.57 16.57 8.50
CA SER A 85 19.48 15.46 8.72
C SER A 85 18.81 14.12 8.44
N TYR A 86 19.57 13.03 8.40
CA TYR A 86 19.03 11.68 8.35
C TYR A 86 18.90 11.13 9.78
N ALA A 87 17.74 11.34 10.37
CA ALA A 87 17.48 10.97 11.75
C ALA A 87 17.18 9.46 11.91
N HIS A 88 17.42 8.94 13.12
CA HIS A 88 16.99 7.61 13.52
C HIS A 88 15.49 7.57 13.83
N GLY A 89 14.87 6.43 13.60
CA GLY A 89 13.45 6.21 13.88
C GLY A 89 12.53 6.89 12.87
N ARG A 90 11.42 7.46 13.36
CA ARG A 90 10.38 8.11 12.54
C ARG A 90 10.04 9.50 13.06
N PRO A 91 10.99 10.44 13.08
CA PRO A 91 10.70 11.81 13.49
C PRO A 91 9.69 12.43 12.54
N ARG A 92 8.86 13.32 13.06
CA ARG A 92 7.89 14.09 12.28
C ARG A 92 8.48 15.43 11.89
N GLY A 93 8.00 16.02 10.79
CA GLY A 93 8.24 17.40 10.43
C GLY A 93 9.30 17.66 9.37
N ASP A 94 10.01 16.64 8.91
CA ASP A 94 11.04 16.80 7.88
C ASP A 94 10.75 16.08 6.56
N TRP A 95 10.01 14.97 6.62
CA TRP A 95 9.66 14.18 5.44
C TRP A 95 8.17 13.86 5.44
N TRP A 96 7.51 14.07 4.28
CA TRP A 96 6.08 13.85 4.10
C TRP A 96 5.82 13.00 2.87
N LYS A 97 4.89 12.08 2.99
CA LYS A 97 4.33 11.33 1.86
C LYS A 97 3.06 12.04 1.42
N TRP A 98 3.09 12.63 0.25
CA TRP A 98 1.91 13.22 -0.38
C TRP A 98 1.31 12.21 -1.35
N LYS A 99 0.44 11.37 -0.81
CA LYS A 99 -0.16 10.26 -1.55
C LYS A 99 -1.39 10.73 -2.34
N VAL A 100 -1.70 9.98 -3.43
CA VAL A 100 -3.02 10.02 -4.05
C VAL A 100 -4.02 9.27 -3.18
N ASP A 101 -5.32 9.55 -3.35
CA ASP A 101 -6.38 8.83 -2.66
C ASP A 101 -6.31 7.34 -2.99
N PRO A 102 -6.60 6.44 -2.03
CA PRO A 102 -6.60 5.02 -2.28
C PRO A 102 -7.67 4.62 -3.29
N LEU A 103 -7.49 3.45 -3.91
CA LEU A 103 -8.55 2.78 -4.63
C LEU A 103 -9.52 2.15 -3.63
N GLU A 104 -10.80 2.09 -3.98
CA GLU A 104 -11.83 1.53 -3.10
C GLU A 104 -12.73 0.55 -3.84
N ILE A 105 -13.12 -0.52 -3.16
CA ILE A 105 -14.14 -1.47 -3.61
C ILE A 105 -15.00 -1.91 -2.43
N ASP A 106 -16.24 -2.31 -2.70
CA ASP A 106 -17.04 -3.04 -1.73
C ASP A 106 -16.70 -4.54 -1.83
N ALA A 107 -16.47 -5.18 -0.69
CA ALA A 107 -16.15 -6.59 -0.61
C ALA A 107 -16.89 -7.25 0.57
N VAL A 108 -17.22 -8.52 0.39
CA VAL A 108 -18.02 -9.30 1.32
C VAL A 108 -17.12 -10.12 2.25
N LEU A 109 -17.42 -10.17 3.54
CA LEU A 109 -16.72 -11.03 4.48
C LEU A 109 -16.99 -12.49 4.17
N HIS A 110 -15.93 -13.25 3.95
CA HIS A 110 -16.00 -14.68 3.66
C HIS A 110 -15.44 -15.53 4.81
N TYR A 111 -14.26 -15.12 5.31
CA TYR A 111 -13.63 -15.78 6.45
C TYR A 111 -13.22 -14.76 7.49
N ALA A 112 -13.30 -15.15 8.76
CA ALA A 112 -12.80 -14.38 9.89
C ALA A 112 -11.88 -15.24 10.75
N GLN A 113 -10.83 -14.61 11.28
CA GLN A 113 -9.87 -15.26 12.15
C GLN A 113 -9.64 -14.41 13.40
N ALA A 114 -9.35 -15.07 14.53
CA ALA A 114 -9.03 -14.38 15.77
C ALA A 114 -7.78 -13.47 15.60
N GLY A 115 -7.85 -12.31 16.22
CA GLY A 115 -6.72 -11.39 16.27
C GLY A 115 -5.64 -11.84 17.23
N HIS A 116 -4.63 -10.98 17.41
CA HIS A 116 -3.48 -11.24 18.28
C HIS A 116 -3.41 -10.26 19.46
N GLY A 117 -2.71 -10.67 20.50
CA GLY A 117 -2.48 -9.84 21.69
C GLY A 117 -3.79 -9.44 22.37
N ARG A 118 -4.01 -8.14 22.60
CA ARG A 118 -5.23 -7.62 23.24
C ARG A 118 -6.53 -7.95 22.50
N ARG A 119 -6.45 -8.27 21.22
CA ARG A 119 -7.60 -8.63 20.36
C ARG A 119 -7.78 -10.13 20.14
N ALA A 120 -7.04 -10.97 20.86
CA ALA A 120 -7.11 -12.45 20.71
C ALA A 120 -8.51 -13.04 21.00
N GLY A 121 -9.34 -12.33 21.77
CA GLY A 121 -10.73 -12.72 22.05
C GLY A 121 -11.75 -12.34 20.99
N LEU A 122 -11.37 -11.55 19.99
CA LEU A 122 -12.22 -11.04 18.91
C LEU A 122 -11.72 -11.53 17.54
N HIS A 123 -12.63 -11.75 16.61
CA HIS A 123 -12.27 -11.98 15.22
C HIS A 123 -11.97 -10.62 14.58
N THR A 124 -10.70 -10.38 14.21
CA THR A 124 -10.24 -9.09 13.65
C THR A 124 -9.48 -9.22 12.33
N ASP A 125 -9.12 -10.43 11.93
CA ASP A 125 -8.51 -10.71 10.65
C ASP A 125 -9.59 -11.19 9.69
N TYR A 126 -9.88 -10.38 8.68
CA TYR A 126 -10.97 -10.59 7.74
C TYR A 126 -10.45 -10.96 6.37
N THR A 127 -10.95 -12.05 5.80
CA THR A 127 -10.75 -12.40 4.40
C THR A 127 -12.00 -11.99 3.64
N LEU A 128 -11.83 -11.15 2.64
CA LEU A 128 -12.88 -10.46 1.92
C LEU A 128 -12.84 -10.85 0.45
N GLY A 129 -14.02 -11.04 -0.12
CA GLY A 129 -14.21 -11.47 -1.50
C GLY A 129 -15.16 -10.56 -2.28
N VAL A 130 -15.15 -10.72 -3.58
CA VAL A 130 -16.13 -10.15 -4.51
C VAL A 130 -16.85 -11.27 -5.23
N TRP A 131 -18.08 -11.04 -5.62
CA TRP A 131 -18.86 -12.00 -6.39
C TRP A 131 -18.36 -12.04 -7.84
N ASP A 132 -18.11 -13.24 -8.33
CA ASP A 132 -17.87 -13.58 -9.75
C ASP A 132 -18.94 -14.59 -10.16
N GLY A 133 -20.02 -14.11 -10.74
CA GLY A 133 -21.25 -14.88 -10.85
C GLY A 133 -21.78 -15.29 -9.48
N ASP A 134 -21.98 -16.58 -9.26
CA ASP A 134 -22.45 -17.17 -8.01
C ASP A 134 -21.31 -17.53 -7.03
N GLN A 135 -20.06 -17.25 -7.39
CA GLN A 135 -18.89 -17.62 -6.64
C GLN A 135 -18.27 -16.41 -5.91
N LEU A 136 -18.06 -16.53 -4.61
CA LEU A 136 -17.37 -15.51 -3.83
C LEU A 136 -15.86 -15.73 -3.91
N VAL A 137 -15.16 -14.87 -4.65
CA VAL A 137 -13.72 -14.97 -4.90
C VAL A 137 -12.95 -14.06 -3.95
N THR A 138 -12.05 -14.63 -3.17
CA THR A 138 -11.22 -13.87 -2.23
C THR A 138 -10.28 -12.89 -2.96
N VAL A 139 -10.32 -11.61 -2.56
CA VAL A 139 -9.49 -10.55 -3.14
C VAL A 139 -8.50 -9.94 -2.15
N ALA A 140 -8.81 -9.95 -0.85
CA ALA A 140 -7.96 -9.30 0.16
C ALA A 140 -8.11 -9.92 1.55
N LYS A 141 -7.06 -9.71 2.37
CA LYS A 141 -7.14 -9.82 3.83
C LYS A 141 -6.92 -8.45 4.44
N ALA A 142 -7.81 -8.04 5.36
CA ALA A 142 -7.72 -6.78 6.08
C ALA A 142 -7.87 -7.01 7.59
N TYR A 143 -7.09 -6.28 8.39
CA TYR A 143 -7.08 -6.38 9.86
C TYR A 143 -7.08 -5.01 10.55
N SER A 144 -7.30 -3.95 9.79
CA SER A 144 -7.29 -2.57 10.30
C SER A 144 -8.39 -1.73 9.65
N GLY A 145 -8.71 -0.61 10.27
CA GLY A 145 -9.65 0.39 9.75
C GLY A 145 -10.97 0.47 10.50
N LEU A 146 -11.30 -0.51 11.36
CA LEU A 146 -12.50 -0.50 12.20
C LEU A 146 -12.17 0.03 13.61
N SER A 147 -13.14 0.72 14.21
CA SER A 147 -13.10 1.11 15.61
C SER A 147 -13.29 -0.10 16.53
N ASP A 148 -12.88 0.01 17.80
CA ASP A 148 -13.06 -1.07 18.77
C ASP A 148 -14.56 -1.40 19.03
N LYS A 149 -15.45 -0.41 18.92
CA LYS A 149 -16.90 -0.62 19.00
C LYS A 149 -17.40 -1.48 17.84
N GLU A 150 -17.00 -1.16 16.62
CA GLU A 150 -17.36 -1.93 15.43
C GLU A 150 -16.80 -3.35 15.49
N LEU A 151 -15.55 -3.52 15.97
CA LEU A 151 -14.95 -4.85 16.13
C LEU A 151 -15.78 -5.76 17.05
N VAL A 152 -16.27 -5.23 18.18
CA VAL A 152 -17.12 -5.98 19.10
C VAL A 152 -18.48 -6.34 18.48
N GLU A 153 -19.08 -5.42 17.73
CA GLU A 153 -20.35 -5.64 17.06
C GLU A 153 -20.22 -6.69 15.94
N ILE A 154 -19.20 -6.55 15.11
CA ILE A 154 -18.90 -7.47 14.02
C ILE A 154 -18.56 -8.86 14.56
N ASP A 155 -17.81 -8.97 15.67
CA ASP A 155 -17.50 -10.26 16.31
C ASP A 155 -18.78 -11.02 16.74
N LYS A 156 -19.77 -10.31 17.29
CA LYS A 156 -21.07 -10.91 17.61
C LYS A 156 -21.77 -11.47 16.38
N ILE A 157 -21.76 -10.72 15.27
CA ILE A 157 -22.35 -11.16 14.00
C ILE A 157 -21.57 -12.37 13.44
N ILE A 158 -20.25 -12.33 13.46
CA ILE A 158 -19.41 -13.46 13.01
C ILE A 158 -19.76 -14.72 13.78
N ARG A 159 -19.88 -14.64 15.12
CA ARG A 159 -20.22 -15.79 15.97
C ARG A 159 -21.58 -16.37 15.63
N SER A 160 -22.58 -15.52 15.38
CA SER A 160 -23.95 -15.94 15.04
C SER A 160 -24.12 -16.42 13.59
N THR A 161 -23.24 -15.98 12.69
CA THR A 161 -23.31 -16.31 11.25
C THR A 161 -22.24 -17.32 10.80
N THR A 162 -21.47 -17.88 11.73
CA THR A 162 -20.49 -18.93 11.44
C THR A 162 -21.19 -20.19 10.92
N ILE A 163 -20.81 -20.61 9.73
CA ILE A 163 -21.32 -21.84 9.06
C ILE A 163 -20.40 -23.01 9.41
N GLU A 164 -19.07 -22.80 9.27
CA GLU A 164 -18.04 -23.82 9.45
C GLU A 164 -16.86 -23.29 10.25
N ARG A 165 -16.07 -24.22 10.81
CA ARG A 165 -14.87 -23.91 11.59
C ARG A 165 -13.70 -24.75 11.10
N HIS A 166 -12.63 -24.09 10.69
CA HIS A 166 -11.37 -24.73 10.30
C HIS A 166 -10.24 -24.24 11.20
N GLY A 167 -10.06 -24.89 12.35
CA GLY A 167 -9.12 -24.40 13.36
C GLY A 167 -9.45 -22.97 13.81
N PRO A 168 -8.53 -22.00 13.65
CA PRO A 168 -8.76 -20.61 14.03
C PRO A 168 -9.68 -19.84 13.06
N VAL A 169 -9.94 -20.39 11.87
CA VAL A 169 -10.72 -19.75 10.82
C VAL A 169 -12.20 -20.07 10.97
N ARG A 170 -13.04 -19.06 10.81
CA ARG A 170 -14.50 -19.15 10.73
C ARG A 170 -14.95 -18.87 9.31
N VAL A 171 -15.68 -19.78 8.71
CA VAL A 171 -16.46 -19.52 7.50
C VAL A 171 -17.75 -18.88 7.92
N VAL A 172 -18.07 -17.72 7.40
CA VAL A 172 -19.27 -16.95 7.79
C VAL A 172 -20.21 -16.78 6.61
N ARG A 173 -21.51 -16.62 6.90
CA ARG A 173 -22.48 -16.24 5.86
C ARG A 173 -22.05 -14.90 5.25
N PRO A 174 -22.12 -14.76 3.91
CA PRO A 174 -21.66 -13.56 3.20
C PRO A 174 -22.67 -12.41 3.31
N THR A 175 -22.93 -11.95 4.54
CA THR A 175 -23.92 -10.90 4.87
C THR A 175 -23.26 -9.57 5.28
N LEU A 176 -21.97 -9.58 5.59
CA LEU A 176 -21.24 -8.37 5.98
C LEU A 176 -20.46 -7.81 4.81
N VAL A 177 -20.77 -6.58 4.44
CA VAL A 177 -20.10 -5.86 3.35
C VAL A 177 -19.22 -4.75 3.92
N PHE A 178 -17.99 -4.66 3.41
CA PHE A 178 -17.03 -3.64 3.80
C PHE A 178 -16.50 -2.90 2.57
N GLN A 179 -16.35 -1.60 2.68
CA GLN A 179 -15.57 -0.84 1.73
C GLN A 179 -14.10 -1.01 2.08
N LEU A 180 -13.34 -1.58 1.14
CA LEU A 180 -11.89 -1.73 1.23
C LEU A 180 -11.21 -0.57 0.53
N ALA A 181 -10.20 0.00 1.18
CA ALA A 181 -9.27 0.93 0.57
C ALA A 181 -7.91 0.25 0.40
N PHE A 182 -7.23 0.49 -0.72
CA PHE A 182 -5.92 -0.09 -1.02
C PHE A 182 -5.11 0.83 -1.94
N GLU A 183 -3.79 0.71 -1.89
CA GLU A 183 -2.89 1.63 -2.60
C GLU A 183 -2.76 1.27 -4.09
N ASN A 184 -2.77 -0.01 -4.41
CA ASN A 184 -2.59 -0.50 -5.80
C ASN A 184 -3.14 -1.92 -5.96
N VAL A 185 -3.36 -2.31 -7.22
CA VAL A 185 -3.71 -3.66 -7.63
C VAL A 185 -2.76 -4.12 -8.74
N SER A 186 -2.34 -5.36 -8.67
CA SER A 186 -1.48 -5.98 -9.67
C SER A 186 -1.98 -7.38 -10.04
N ARG A 187 -1.64 -7.87 -11.23
CA ARG A 187 -1.90 -9.26 -11.61
C ARG A 187 -1.09 -10.21 -10.72
N SER A 188 -1.70 -11.31 -10.32
CA SER A 188 -1.06 -12.32 -9.47
C SER A 188 -1.49 -13.72 -9.90
N THR A 189 -0.50 -14.58 -10.13
CA THR A 189 -0.73 -16.01 -10.39
C THR A 189 -0.84 -16.82 -9.07
N ARG A 190 -0.58 -16.19 -7.92
CA ARG A 190 -0.64 -16.84 -6.59
C ARG A 190 -2.05 -16.84 -6.00
N HIS A 191 -2.90 -15.92 -6.43
CA HIS A 191 -4.25 -15.75 -5.90
C HIS A 191 -5.29 -16.25 -6.90
N LYS A 192 -6.31 -16.97 -6.41
CA LYS A 192 -7.42 -17.46 -7.24
C LYS A 192 -8.15 -16.33 -7.97
N SER A 193 -8.19 -15.13 -7.39
CA SER A 193 -8.76 -13.94 -8.02
C SER A 193 -7.94 -13.39 -9.20
N GLY A 194 -6.75 -13.91 -9.45
CA GLY A 194 -5.84 -13.36 -10.46
C GLY A 194 -5.21 -12.01 -10.11
N ILE A 195 -5.53 -11.44 -8.94
CA ILE A 195 -5.04 -10.13 -8.48
C ILE A 195 -4.40 -10.18 -7.10
N ALA A 196 -3.51 -9.23 -6.84
CA ALA A 196 -2.97 -8.92 -5.52
C ALA A 196 -3.21 -7.44 -5.21
N VAL A 197 -3.81 -7.16 -4.06
CA VAL A 197 -4.06 -5.80 -3.55
C VAL A 197 -2.96 -5.39 -2.58
N ARG A 198 -2.49 -4.14 -2.71
CA ARG A 198 -1.41 -3.61 -1.89
C ARG A 198 -1.97 -2.80 -0.71
N PHE A 199 -1.59 -3.19 0.51
CA PHE A 199 -2.01 -2.55 1.77
C PHE A 199 -3.53 -2.39 1.92
N PRO A 200 -4.29 -3.50 1.78
CA PRO A 200 -5.74 -3.44 1.97
C PRO A 200 -6.07 -3.11 3.43
N ARG A 201 -7.05 -2.23 3.61
CA ARG A 201 -7.61 -1.86 4.90
C ARG A 201 -9.11 -1.62 4.75
N ILE A 202 -9.85 -1.78 5.82
CA ILE A 202 -11.27 -1.43 5.82
C ILE A 202 -11.38 0.09 5.93
N ALA A 203 -12.04 0.73 4.95
CA ALA A 203 -12.38 2.14 5.00
C ALA A 203 -13.63 2.38 5.86
N ARG A 204 -14.63 1.51 5.70
CA ARG A 204 -15.85 1.52 6.54
C ARG A 204 -16.64 0.23 6.41
N TRP A 205 -17.48 -0.04 7.40
CA TRP A 205 -18.51 -1.04 7.32
C TRP A 205 -19.73 -0.51 6.56
N ARG A 206 -20.16 -1.24 5.53
CA ARG A 206 -21.30 -0.87 4.67
C ARG A 206 -22.59 -1.48 5.26
N ARG A 207 -23.16 -0.79 6.24
CA ARG A 207 -24.43 -1.22 6.88
C ARG A 207 -25.64 -1.05 5.96
N ASP A 208 -25.47 -0.34 4.88
CA ASP A 208 -26.46 -0.05 3.84
C ASP A 208 -26.53 -1.15 2.75
N LYS A 209 -25.68 -2.16 2.85
CA LYS A 209 -25.58 -3.27 1.88
C LYS A 209 -25.58 -4.63 2.55
#